data_5cd2d706f3b4386bd6535ef1f5cadbf2
#
_entry.id   5cd2d706f3b4386bd6535ef1f5cadbf2
#
_cell.length_a   1.000
_cell.length_b   1.000
_cell.length_c   1.000
_cell.angle_alpha   90.00
_cell.angle_beta   90.00
_cell.angle_gamma   90.00
#
_symmetry.space_group_name_H-M   'P 1'
#
loop_
_entity.id
_entity.type
_entity.pdbx_description
1 polymer ?
#
loop_
_entity_poly.entity_id
_entity_poly.type
_entity_poly.pdbx_seq_one_letter_code
_entity_poly.pdbx_strand_id
1 'polypeptide(L)'
;AIARLQSQLERYPTNSQSRISAWSLLVGHTTASDPLWKAARELATEHEVGLSFHMSPAKLDPEGFINEFGQRPMVHLAELGILGPDVAVTHCVQVDDNEVRIMAETGAHVAHCPTTALKVSYGVTQVGKMPEMVQSGMNLGIGTDGNNASNYSDLMRATYLVAGLFKDGRQDPQMFPAEKAYEMATLG
;
A
#
# COMPACT_ATOMS: atom_id res chain seq x y z
N ALA A 1 -6.33 17.14 -12.08
CA ALA A 1 -5.63 16.36 -11.05
C ALA A 1 -4.13 16.64 -11.13
N ILE A 2 -3.45 16.40 -12.25
CA ILE A 2 -1.98 16.49 -12.42
C ILE A 2 -1.42 17.89 -12.09
N ALA A 3 -1.98 18.98 -12.64
CA ALA A 3 -1.51 20.34 -12.34
C ALA A 3 -1.53 20.68 -10.84
N ARG A 4 -2.50 20.12 -10.09
CA ARG A 4 -2.55 20.30 -8.64
C ARG A 4 -1.47 19.49 -7.93
N LEU A 5 -1.20 18.28 -8.37
CA LEU A 5 -0.14 17.43 -7.85
C LEU A 5 1.22 18.09 -8.09
N GLN A 6 1.51 18.52 -9.31
CA GLN A 6 2.71 19.26 -9.67
C GLN A 6 2.92 20.49 -8.79
N SER A 7 1.88 21.34 -8.65
CA SER A 7 1.97 22.53 -7.77
C SER A 7 2.28 22.19 -6.30
N GLN A 8 1.85 21.04 -5.79
CA GLN A 8 2.19 20.61 -4.44
C GLN A 8 3.62 20.13 -4.33
N LEU A 9 4.13 19.38 -5.31
CA LEU A 9 5.52 18.93 -5.35
C LEU A 9 6.49 20.13 -5.45
N GLU A 10 6.18 21.12 -6.27
CA GLU A 10 6.94 22.36 -6.39
C GLU A 10 6.94 23.17 -5.08
N ARG A 11 5.82 23.20 -4.38
CA ARG A 11 5.65 23.94 -3.11
C ARG A 11 6.37 23.27 -1.92
N TYR A 12 6.45 21.94 -1.92
CA TYR A 12 7.00 21.16 -0.82
C TYR A 12 8.06 20.17 -1.32
N PRO A 13 9.17 20.68 -1.89
CA PRO A 13 10.21 19.82 -2.44
C PRO A 13 10.94 19.03 -1.35
N THR A 14 11.40 17.84 -1.70
CA THR A 14 12.28 17.06 -0.82
C THR A 14 13.68 17.65 -0.85
N ASN A 15 14.09 18.25 0.26
CA ASN A 15 15.45 18.78 0.45
C ASN A 15 15.85 18.74 1.92
N SER A 16 17.14 18.85 2.20
CA SER A 16 17.72 18.78 3.55
C SER A 16 17.30 19.92 4.49
N GLN A 17 16.74 20.99 3.97
CA GLN A 17 16.33 22.17 4.73
C GLN A 17 14.83 22.14 5.09
N SER A 18 14.06 21.30 4.45
CA SER A 18 12.61 21.22 4.66
C SER A 18 12.26 20.13 5.68
N ARG A 19 11.40 20.46 6.65
CA ARG A 19 10.77 19.50 7.56
C ARG A 19 9.49 18.89 6.99
N ILE A 20 9.04 19.39 5.84
CA ILE A 20 7.83 18.95 5.15
C ILE A 20 8.21 18.75 3.69
N SER A 21 7.89 17.58 3.15
CA SER A 21 8.01 17.26 1.73
C SER A 21 6.72 16.63 1.22
N ALA A 22 6.47 16.75 -0.08
CA ALA A 22 5.34 16.10 -0.73
C ALA A 22 5.82 14.88 -1.54
N TRP A 23 4.98 13.85 -1.59
CA TRP A 23 5.08 12.72 -2.50
C TRP A 23 4.03 12.84 -3.60
N SER A 24 4.28 12.20 -4.74
CA SER A 24 3.25 11.98 -5.74
C SER A 24 2.20 11.02 -5.16
N LEU A 25 0.92 11.44 -5.12
CA LEU A 25 -0.14 10.66 -4.50
C LEU A 25 -1.38 10.63 -5.38
N LEU A 26 -1.87 9.43 -5.62
CA LEU A 26 -3.19 9.18 -6.22
C LEU A 26 -4.12 8.51 -5.19
N VAL A 27 -5.41 8.72 -5.34
CA VAL A 27 -6.39 7.92 -4.58
C VAL A 27 -6.21 6.45 -4.96
N GLY A 28 -5.99 6.18 -6.23
CA GLY A 28 -5.81 4.82 -6.74
C GLY A 28 -7.13 4.11 -6.99
N HIS A 29 -7.19 2.81 -6.69
CA HIS A 29 -8.35 1.98 -7.00
C HIS A 29 -8.72 2.05 -8.50
N THR A 30 -9.98 1.87 -8.82
CA THR A 30 -10.54 2.01 -10.18
C THR A 30 -10.79 3.48 -10.57
N THR A 31 -10.32 4.46 -9.79
CA THR A 31 -10.57 5.89 -10.04
C THR A 31 -9.52 6.58 -10.89
N ALA A 32 -8.39 5.92 -11.15
CA ALA A 32 -7.27 6.47 -11.92
C ALA A 32 -7.14 5.74 -13.26
N SER A 33 -7.19 6.49 -14.35
CA SER A 33 -6.93 5.97 -15.70
C SER A 33 -5.43 5.80 -15.98
N ASP A 34 -5.07 4.97 -16.96
CA ASP A 34 -3.68 4.75 -17.36
C ASP A 34 -2.89 6.04 -17.63
N PRO A 35 -3.44 7.04 -18.37
CA PRO A 35 -2.74 8.32 -18.51
C PRO A 35 -2.49 9.05 -17.20
N LEU A 36 -3.41 8.92 -16.21
CA LEU A 36 -3.24 9.52 -14.90
C LEU A 36 -2.16 8.79 -14.08
N TRP A 37 -2.12 7.45 -14.13
CA TRP A 37 -1.07 6.65 -13.53
C TRP A 37 0.32 7.03 -14.06
N LYS A 38 0.47 7.08 -15.38
CA LYS A 38 1.73 7.44 -16.06
C LYS A 38 2.19 8.85 -15.69
N ALA A 39 1.28 9.83 -15.76
CA ALA A 39 1.61 11.21 -15.41
C ALA A 39 2.01 11.38 -13.94
N ALA A 40 1.37 10.66 -13.01
CA ALA A 40 1.77 10.68 -11.60
C ALA A 40 3.15 10.03 -11.37
N ARG A 41 3.47 8.94 -12.10
CA ARG A 41 4.78 8.30 -12.10
C ARG A 41 5.87 9.21 -12.65
N GLU A 42 5.59 9.87 -13.77
CA GLU A 42 6.51 10.85 -14.39
C GLU A 42 6.85 11.99 -13.42
N LEU A 43 5.84 12.58 -12.77
CA LEU A 43 6.04 13.61 -11.76
C LEU A 43 6.86 13.11 -10.55
N ALA A 44 6.61 11.90 -10.08
CA ALA A 44 7.41 11.33 -9.00
C ALA A 44 8.88 11.20 -9.39
N THR A 45 9.15 10.74 -10.62
CA THR A 45 10.50 10.61 -11.16
C THR A 45 11.17 11.98 -11.37
N GLU A 46 10.47 12.95 -11.96
CA GLU A 46 10.97 14.30 -12.23
C GLU A 46 11.37 15.04 -10.94
N HIS A 47 10.56 14.87 -9.88
CA HIS A 47 10.80 15.52 -8.59
C HIS A 47 11.63 14.66 -7.61
N GLU A 48 12.08 13.48 -8.03
CA GLU A 48 12.86 12.54 -7.20
C GLU A 48 12.15 12.21 -5.87
N VAL A 49 10.83 11.98 -5.92
CA VAL A 49 9.98 11.65 -4.76
C VAL A 49 9.30 10.28 -4.94
N GLY A 50 8.79 9.73 -3.84
CA GLY A 50 8.00 8.52 -3.90
C GLY A 50 6.61 8.72 -4.52
N LEU A 51 6.02 7.61 -5.00
CA LEU A 51 4.64 7.52 -5.44
C LEU A 51 3.84 6.68 -4.44
N SER A 52 2.68 7.18 -4.02
CA SER A 52 1.80 6.43 -3.12
C SER A 52 0.36 6.40 -3.64
N PHE A 53 -0.33 5.28 -3.39
CA PHE A 53 -1.73 5.09 -3.76
C PHE A 53 -2.39 3.95 -2.97
N HIS A 54 -3.72 3.89 -2.98
CA HIS A 54 -4.48 2.78 -2.42
C HIS A 54 -4.78 1.75 -3.51
N MET A 55 -4.68 0.45 -3.18
CA MET A 55 -5.06 -0.61 -4.09
C MET A 55 -5.49 -1.87 -3.36
N SER A 56 -6.49 -2.53 -3.91
CA SER A 56 -6.98 -3.84 -3.48
C SER A 56 -7.31 -3.97 -1.99
N PRO A 57 -7.97 -2.99 -1.34
CA PRO A 57 -8.51 -3.19 0.00
C PRO A 57 -9.62 -4.25 -0.02
N ALA A 58 -10.50 -4.21 -1.00
CA ALA A 58 -11.67 -5.07 -1.16
C ALA A 58 -11.71 -5.68 -2.57
N LYS A 59 -12.61 -6.64 -2.79
CA LYS A 59 -12.76 -7.35 -4.08
C LYS A 59 -13.08 -6.44 -5.26
N LEU A 60 -13.61 -5.26 -5.00
CA LEU A 60 -14.05 -4.33 -6.04
C LEU A 60 -12.90 -3.92 -6.98
N ASP A 61 -11.68 -3.75 -6.44
CA ASP A 61 -10.52 -3.38 -7.25
C ASP A 61 -10.07 -4.51 -8.18
N PRO A 62 -9.74 -5.72 -7.70
CA PRO A 62 -9.35 -6.80 -8.61
C PRO A 62 -10.48 -7.17 -9.59
N GLU A 63 -11.75 -7.16 -9.19
CA GLU A 63 -12.87 -7.40 -10.08
C GLU A 63 -13.00 -6.30 -11.15
N GLY A 64 -12.85 -5.02 -10.77
CA GLY A 64 -12.88 -3.90 -11.70
C GLY A 64 -11.74 -3.94 -12.71
N PHE A 65 -10.52 -4.19 -12.29
CA PHE A 65 -9.35 -4.30 -13.17
C PHE A 65 -9.46 -5.50 -14.13
N ILE A 66 -9.91 -6.66 -13.64
CA ILE A 66 -10.13 -7.84 -14.49
C ILE A 66 -11.20 -7.54 -15.56
N ASN A 67 -12.29 -6.86 -15.20
CA ASN A 67 -13.35 -6.50 -16.12
C ASN A 67 -12.90 -5.48 -17.17
N GLU A 68 -12.06 -4.51 -16.80
CA GLU A 68 -11.63 -3.43 -17.67
C GLU A 68 -10.39 -3.81 -18.50
N PHE A 69 -9.39 -4.44 -17.88
CA PHE A 69 -8.07 -4.70 -18.47
C PHE A 69 -7.77 -6.20 -18.70
N GLY A 70 -8.64 -7.10 -18.28
CA GLY A 70 -8.43 -8.55 -18.37
C GLY A 70 -7.39 -9.10 -17.38
N GLN A 71 -6.90 -8.30 -16.46
CA GLN A 71 -5.84 -8.67 -15.51
C GLN A 71 -5.99 -7.98 -14.15
N ARG A 72 -5.28 -8.48 -13.16
CA ARG A 72 -5.33 -7.97 -11.79
C ARG A 72 -4.52 -6.68 -11.63
N PRO A 73 -4.83 -5.85 -10.59
CA PRO A 73 -4.28 -4.51 -10.44
C PRO A 73 -2.75 -4.43 -10.48
N MET A 74 -2.03 -5.25 -9.69
CA MET A 74 -0.58 -5.16 -9.61
C MET A 74 0.11 -5.67 -10.89
N VAL A 75 -0.52 -6.60 -11.61
CA VAL A 75 -0.05 -7.04 -12.94
C VAL A 75 -0.13 -5.87 -13.91
N HIS A 76 -1.29 -5.22 -13.99
CA HIS A 76 -1.52 -4.07 -14.87
C HIS A 76 -0.58 -2.90 -14.56
N LEU A 77 -0.45 -2.54 -13.28
CA LEU A 77 0.42 -1.44 -12.86
C LEU A 77 1.90 -1.72 -13.09
N ALA A 78 2.33 -2.99 -12.98
CA ALA A 78 3.70 -3.39 -13.32
C ALA A 78 3.97 -3.26 -14.83
N GLU A 79 3.04 -3.68 -15.67
CA GLU A 79 3.15 -3.52 -17.14
C GLU A 79 3.16 -2.05 -17.57
N LEU A 80 2.44 -1.19 -16.85
CA LEU A 80 2.51 0.26 -17.07
C LEU A 80 3.80 0.92 -16.57
N GLY A 81 4.67 0.18 -15.85
CA GLY A 81 5.90 0.72 -15.25
C GLY A 81 5.66 1.61 -14.03
N ILE A 82 4.53 1.39 -13.32
CA ILE A 82 4.17 2.19 -12.15
C ILE A 82 4.88 1.70 -10.89
N LEU A 83 5.04 0.39 -10.72
CA LEU A 83 5.66 -0.21 -9.53
C LEU A 83 7.18 -0.03 -9.52
N GLY A 84 7.75 0.14 -8.34
CA GLY A 84 9.19 0.34 -8.14
C GLY A 84 9.57 0.48 -6.67
N PRO A 85 10.87 0.58 -6.36
CA PRO A 85 11.36 0.67 -4.97
C PRO A 85 11.05 2.00 -4.28
N ASP A 86 10.49 2.94 -4.98
CA ASP A 86 10.02 4.24 -4.50
C ASP A 86 8.48 4.30 -4.44
N VAL A 87 7.81 3.14 -4.48
CA VAL A 87 6.34 3.05 -4.48
C VAL A 87 5.83 2.44 -3.17
N ALA A 88 4.88 3.13 -2.51
CA ALA A 88 4.18 2.64 -1.33
C ALA A 88 2.69 2.43 -1.64
N VAL A 89 2.25 1.19 -1.63
CA VAL A 89 0.85 0.82 -1.90
C VAL A 89 0.11 0.60 -0.59
N THR A 90 -1.00 1.30 -0.40
CA THR A 90 -1.81 1.16 0.82
C THR A 90 -2.82 0.02 0.67
N HIS A 91 -2.99 -0.76 1.72
CA HIS A 91 -3.88 -1.90 1.93
C HIS A 91 -3.38 -3.23 1.37
N CYS A 92 -3.47 -3.50 0.09
CA CYS A 92 -3.09 -4.76 -0.57
C CYS A 92 -3.70 -6.02 0.09
N VAL A 93 -4.96 -5.96 0.55
CA VAL A 93 -5.62 -7.09 1.22
C VAL A 93 -6.04 -8.17 0.22
N GLN A 94 -6.61 -7.76 -0.92
CA GLN A 94 -7.18 -8.65 -1.93
C GLN A 94 -6.20 -8.94 -3.08
N VAL A 95 -4.92 -9.12 -2.78
CA VAL A 95 -3.91 -9.53 -3.76
C VAL A 95 -3.74 -11.04 -3.78
N ASP A 96 -3.32 -11.60 -4.91
CA ASP A 96 -2.97 -13.01 -5.03
C ASP A 96 -1.45 -13.27 -4.98
N ASP A 97 -1.05 -14.55 -5.04
CA ASP A 97 0.38 -14.91 -4.93
C ASP A 97 1.22 -14.38 -6.10
N ASN A 98 0.63 -14.25 -7.30
CA ASN A 98 1.33 -13.67 -8.44
C ASN A 98 1.56 -12.16 -8.26
N GLU A 99 0.56 -11.44 -7.72
CA GLU A 99 0.71 -10.02 -7.40
C GLU A 99 1.75 -9.79 -6.30
N VAL A 100 1.78 -10.63 -5.26
CA VAL A 100 2.82 -10.59 -4.21
C VAL A 100 4.21 -10.77 -4.83
N ARG A 101 4.38 -11.75 -5.72
CA ARG A 101 5.65 -11.97 -6.43
C ARG A 101 6.06 -10.75 -7.26
N ILE A 102 5.15 -10.17 -8.04
CA ILE A 102 5.41 -8.98 -8.86
C ILE A 102 5.81 -7.78 -7.99
N MET A 103 5.11 -7.56 -6.89
CA MET A 103 5.42 -6.46 -5.96
C MET A 103 6.80 -6.65 -5.31
N ALA A 104 7.15 -7.88 -4.93
CA ALA A 104 8.48 -8.20 -4.40
C ALA A 104 9.59 -8.00 -5.44
N GLU A 105 9.39 -8.45 -6.68
CA GLU A 105 10.34 -8.30 -7.79
C GLU A 105 10.55 -6.84 -8.20
N THR A 106 9.51 -6.01 -8.13
CA THR A 106 9.61 -4.57 -8.42
C THR A 106 10.14 -3.74 -7.26
N GLY A 107 10.22 -4.30 -6.06
CA GLY A 107 10.66 -3.62 -4.84
C GLY A 107 9.61 -2.70 -4.21
N ALA A 108 8.34 -2.81 -4.62
CA ALA A 108 7.27 -1.98 -4.06
C ALA A 108 7.02 -2.29 -2.57
N HIS A 109 6.67 -1.27 -1.81
CA HIS A 109 6.37 -1.33 -0.38
C HIS A 109 4.87 -1.37 -0.12
N VAL A 110 4.47 -1.85 1.05
CA VAL A 110 3.06 -1.88 1.46
C VAL A 110 2.84 -1.15 2.78
N ALA A 111 1.85 -0.26 2.82
CA ALA A 111 1.31 0.32 4.04
C ALA A 111 0.06 -0.47 4.48
N HIS A 112 0.21 -1.38 5.43
CA HIS A 112 -0.88 -2.19 5.94
C HIS A 112 -1.70 -1.43 6.99
N CYS A 113 -3.03 -1.33 6.79
CA CYS A 113 -3.95 -0.62 7.67
C CYS A 113 -4.94 -1.61 8.34
N PRO A 114 -4.54 -2.33 9.39
CA PRO A 114 -5.33 -3.41 9.97
C PRO A 114 -6.65 -2.95 10.58
N THR A 115 -6.70 -1.78 11.18
CA THR A 115 -7.91 -1.22 11.80
C THR A 115 -9.02 -0.95 10.81
N THR A 116 -8.70 -0.31 9.68
CA THR A 116 -9.64 -0.10 8.59
C THR A 116 -10.08 -1.44 7.99
N ALA A 117 -9.14 -2.34 7.75
CA ALA A 117 -9.44 -3.65 7.17
C ALA A 117 -10.44 -4.45 8.02
N LEU A 118 -10.35 -4.37 9.35
CA LEU A 118 -11.31 -5.00 10.26
C LEU A 118 -12.66 -4.28 10.26
N LYS A 119 -12.65 -2.96 10.42
CA LYS A 119 -13.86 -2.16 10.54
C LYS A 119 -14.77 -2.30 9.31
N VAL A 120 -14.20 -2.31 8.12
CA VAL A 120 -14.97 -2.38 6.86
C VAL A 120 -14.99 -3.77 6.23
N SER A 121 -14.51 -4.78 6.99
CA SER A 121 -14.61 -6.21 6.61
C SER A 121 -13.93 -6.55 5.29
N TYR A 122 -12.71 -6.08 5.08
CA TYR A 122 -11.92 -6.41 3.87
C TYR A 122 -11.48 -7.88 3.79
N GLY A 123 -11.65 -8.66 4.88
CA GLY A 123 -11.31 -10.08 4.91
C GLY A 123 -9.83 -10.35 5.15
N VAL A 124 -9.12 -9.43 5.82
CA VAL A 124 -7.67 -9.46 5.99
C VAL A 124 -7.13 -10.77 6.57
N THR A 125 -7.82 -11.39 7.52
CA THR A 125 -7.40 -12.66 8.12
C THR A 125 -7.65 -13.89 7.23
N GLN A 126 -8.59 -13.79 6.28
CA GLN A 126 -8.99 -14.88 5.40
C GLN A 126 -8.20 -14.91 4.11
N VAL A 127 -8.01 -13.74 3.49
CA VAL A 127 -7.40 -13.63 2.16
C VAL A 127 -6.13 -12.78 2.14
N GLY A 128 -5.88 -11.99 3.19
CA GLY A 128 -4.70 -11.11 3.24
C GLY A 128 -3.38 -11.88 3.18
N LYS A 129 -2.46 -11.39 2.37
CA LYS A 129 -1.15 -11.98 2.06
C LYS A 129 0.03 -11.30 2.77
N MET A 130 -0.21 -10.56 3.85
CA MET A 130 0.85 -9.85 4.57
C MET A 130 1.97 -10.79 5.09
N PRO A 131 1.67 -11.99 5.62
CA PRO A 131 2.71 -12.95 5.99
C PRO A 131 3.57 -13.36 4.80
N GLU A 132 2.94 -13.67 3.67
CA GLU A 132 3.61 -14.08 2.43
C GLU A 132 4.47 -12.95 1.85
N MET A 133 4.01 -11.70 1.94
CA MET A 133 4.79 -10.51 1.55
C MET A 133 6.04 -10.36 2.41
N VAL A 134 5.93 -10.51 3.73
CA VAL A 134 7.11 -10.47 4.63
C VAL A 134 8.08 -11.61 4.32
N GLN A 135 7.57 -12.81 4.07
CA GLN A 135 8.41 -13.97 3.71
C GLN A 135 9.14 -13.78 2.37
N SER A 136 8.55 -13.04 1.43
CA SER A 136 9.21 -12.68 0.16
C SER A 136 10.20 -11.52 0.27
N GLY A 137 10.44 -11.00 1.48
CA GLY A 137 11.39 -9.93 1.74
C GLY A 137 10.86 -8.52 1.46
N MET A 138 9.58 -8.36 1.20
CA MET A 138 8.97 -7.04 1.02
C MET A 138 9.02 -6.22 2.29
N ASN A 139 9.23 -4.92 2.16
CA ASN A 139 9.09 -3.99 3.27
C ASN A 139 7.61 -3.65 3.47
N LEU A 140 7.11 -3.87 4.68
CA LEU A 140 5.76 -3.55 5.11
C LEU A 140 5.81 -2.58 6.27
N GLY A 141 5.11 -1.45 6.11
CA GLY A 141 4.82 -0.52 7.20
C GLY A 141 3.39 -0.69 7.74
N ILE A 142 3.14 -0.23 8.95
CA ILE A 142 1.80 -0.18 9.54
C ILE A 142 1.25 1.25 9.44
N GLY A 143 0.04 1.40 8.90
CA GLY A 143 -0.71 2.64 8.86
C GLY A 143 -1.96 2.60 9.72
N THR A 144 -2.41 3.76 10.16
CA THR A 144 -3.71 3.89 10.87
C THR A 144 -4.87 4.15 9.93
N ASP A 145 -4.57 4.59 8.69
CA ASP A 145 -5.58 5.13 7.77
C ASP A 145 -6.28 6.38 8.34
N GLY A 146 -7.21 6.97 7.61
CA GLY A 146 -7.97 8.12 8.07
C GLY A 146 -8.92 7.79 9.22
N ASN A 147 -9.14 8.74 10.14
CA ASN A 147 -10.03 8.55 11.28
C ASN A 147 -11.48 8.20 10.91
N ASN A 148 -11.94 8.63 9.74
CA ASN A 148 -13.24 8.24 9.20
C ASN A 148 -13.31 6.76 8.81
N ALA A 149 -12.19 6.17 8.41
CA ALA A 149 -12.07 4.77 8.03
C ALA A 149 -11.72 3.86 9.21
N SER A 150 -10.79 4.26 10.08
CA SER A 150 -10.28 3.45 11.19
C SER A 150 -10.91 3.74 12.56
N ASN A 151 -11.56 4.90 12.74
CA ASN A 151 -12.09 5.49 13.98
C ASN A 151 -11.04 6.08 14.94
N TYR A 152 -9.74 5.81 14.75
CA TYR A 152 -8.67 6.36 15.60
C TYR A 152 -7.31 6.33 14.90
N SER A 153 -6.44 7.26 15.30
CA SER A 153 -5.04 7.33 14.85
C SER A 153 -4.13 6.84 15.98
N ASP A 154 -4.11 5.52 16.22
CA ASP A 154 -3.33 4.90 17.28
C ASP A 154 -2.49 3.76 16.67
N LEU A 155 -1.22 4.05 16.40
CA LEU A 155 -0.31 3.10 15.77
C LEU A 155 0.00 1.91 16.67
N MET A 156 0.02 2.09 18.01
CA MET A 156 0.26 0.99 18.94
C MET A 156 -0.88 -0.03 18.92
N ARG A 157 -2.11 0.43 18.81
CA ARG A 157 -3.26 -0.48 18.59
C ARG A 157 -3.20 -1.19 17.25
N ALA A 158 -2.81 -0.49 16.19
CA ALA A 158 -2.62 -1.11 14.88
C ALA A 158 -1.52 -2.19 14.94
N THR A 159 -0.42 -1.93 15.65
CA THR A 159 0.67 -2.90 15.86
C THR A 159 0.19 -4.14 16.63
N TYR A 160 -0.58 -3.94 17.70
CA TYR A 160 -1.19 -5.05 18.45
C TYR A 160 -2.07 -5.94 17.55
N LEU A 161 -2.87 -5.32 16.68
CA LEU A 161 -3.70 -6.06 15.72
C LEU A 161 -2.86 -6.89 14.75
N VAL A 162 -1.80 -6.33 14.17
CA VAL A 162 -0.90 -7.07 13.28
C VAL A 162 -0.27 -8.26 13.99
N ALA A 163 0.19 -8.08 15.23
CA ALA A 163 0.78 -9.15 16.01
C ALA A 163 -0.20 -10.30 16.38
N GLY A 164 -1.52 -10.06 16.32
CA GLY A 164 -2.54 -11.03 16.70
C GLY A 164 -3.36 -11.63 15.56
N LEU A 165 -3.78 -10.80 14.61
CA LEU A 165 -4.76 -11.16 13.58
C LEU A 165 -4.38 -12.40 12.75
N PHE A 166 -3.15 -12.45 12.26
CA PHE A 166 -2.70 -13.55 11.41
C PHE A 166 -2.38 -14.81 12.21
N LYS A 167 -1.99 -14.69 13.49
CA LYS A 167 -1.83 -15.85 14.39
C LYS A 167 -3.14 -16.60 14.54
N ASP A 168 -4.21 -15.89 14.84
CA ASP A 168 -5.54 -16.48 14.96
C ASP A 168 -6.08 -16.96 13.60
N GLY A 169 -6.02 -16.12 12.60
CA GLY A 169 -6.54 -16.44 11.26
C GLY A 169 -5.85 -17.62 10.57
N ARG A 170 -4.56 -17.86 10.86
CA ARG A 170 -3.75 -18.97 10.30
C ARG A 170 -3.53 -20.11 11.30
N GLN A 171 -4.01 -19.97 12.56
CA GLN A 171 -3.81 -20.93 13.64
C GLN A 171 -2.33 -21.25 13.89
N ASP A 172 -1.48 -20.23 13.74
CA ASP A 172 -0.02 -20.31 13.92
C ASP A 172 0.46 -19.25 14.91
N PRO A 173 0.86 -19.63 16.12
CA PRO A 173 1.31 -18.68 17.15
C PRO A 173 2.63 -17.98 16.83
N GLN A 174 3.39 -18.46 15.83
CA GLN A 174 4.65 -17.87 15.41
C GLN A 174 4.48 -16.85 14.26
N MET A 175 3.29 -16.80 13.67
CA MET A 175 2.98 -15.84 12.61
C MET A 175 3.08 -14.40 13.14
N PHE A 176 3.82 -13.50 12.47
CA PHE A 176 4.07 -12.13 12.92
C PHE A 176 4.48 -12.02 14.40
N PRO A 177 5.70 -12.40 14.78
CA PRO A 177 6.21 -12.14 16.12
C PRO A 177 6.06 -10.67 16.51
N ALA A 178 5.92 -10.37 17.80
CA ALA A 178 5.71 -9.00 18.28
C ALA A 178 6.83 -8.05 17.83
N GLU A 179 8.06 -8.54 17.79
CA GLU A 179 9.25 -7.83 17.30
C GLU A 179 9.06 -7.40 15.85
N LYS A 180 8.55 -8.29 14.98
CA LYS A 180 8.31 -7.95 13.56
C LYS A 180 7.19 -6.94 13.41
N ALA A 181 6.11 -7.06 14.17
CA ALA A 181 5.04 -6.07 14.17
C ALA A 181 5.54 -4.68 14.64
N TYR A 182 6.43 -4.65 15.62
CA TYR A 182 7.04 -3.41 16.10
C TYR A 182 8.02 -2.81 15.07
N GLU A 183 8.82 -3.64 14.41
CA GLU A 183 9.68 -3.22 13.29
C GLU A 183 8.84 -2.56 12.19
N MET A 184 7.73 -3.18 11.77
CA MET A 184 6.81 -2.63 10.76
C MET A 184 6.16 -1.31 11.18
N ALA A 185 6.04 -1.03 12.49
CA ALA A 185 5.50 0.22 13.02
C ALA A 185 6.55 1.33 13.14
N THR A 186 7.84 1.03 13.00
CA THR A 186 8.94 1.98 13.29
C THR A 186 9.94 2.12 12.14
N LEU A 187 10.28 1.03 11.46
CA LEU A 187 11.30 0.97 10.40
C LEU A 187 10.71 0.60 9.03
N GLY A 188 9.47 0.15 9.01
CA GLY A 188 8.73 -0.25 7.82
C GLY A 188 8.21 0.89 6.97
#